data_f991a414c6e476af55fabd7e265e3ee7
#
_entry.id   f991a414c6e476af55fabd7e265e3ee7
#
_cell.length_a   1.000
_cell.length_b   1.000
_cell.length_c   1.000
_cell.angle_alpha   90.00
_cell.angle_beta   90.00
_cell.angle_gamma   90.00
#
_symmetry.space_group_name_H-M   'P 1'
#
loop_
_entity.id
_entity.type
_entity.pdbx_description
1 polymer ?
#
loop_
_entity_poly.entity_id
_entity_poly.type
_entity_poly.pdbx_seq_one_letter_code
_entity_poly.pdbx_strand_id
1 'polypeptide(L)'
;CYPLQSASNVSADDANNNFYWQDYLGNEDYVRIVVAAARKYYADNGGTEPLKLFINDYNLESWWDGNKKAQSLVHWIEKWEADGVTKIDGIGTQMHVSYILNESDQKAQEDAIVKMFQILAESGKLIKISELDMGVVEKAFGTGLKTEDITYEQHLKMAEFYRFIISKYFEIIPAAQQY
;
A
#
# COMPACT_ATOMS: atom_id res chain seq x y z
N CYS A 1 -4.07 -16.38 2.33
CA CYS A 1 -4.35 -15.29 1.37
C CYS A 1 -5.76 -14.79 1.55
N TYR A 2 -5.95 -13.51 1.59
CA TYR A 2 -7.29 -12.94 1.55
C TYR A 2 -7.85 -13.07 0.13
N PRO A 3 -9.12 -13.46 -0.02
CA PRO A 3 -9.79 -13.27 -1.28
C PRO A 3 -9.79 -11.78 -1.62
N LEU A 4 -9.69 -11.44 -2.91
CA LEU A 4 -9.97 -10.09 -3.36
C LEU A 4 -11.40 -9.72 -2.95
N GLN A 5 -11.62 -8.47 -2.59
CA GLN A 5 -12.97 -7.99 -2.32
C GLN A 5 -13.83 -8.07 -3.58
N SER A 6 -15.07 -8.47 -3.41
CA SER A 6 -16.07 -8.52 -4.47
C SER A 6 -17.45 -8.23 -3.88
N ALA A 7 -18.43 -7.89 -4.69
CA ALA A 7 -19.81 -7.66 -4.23
C ALA A 7 -20.38 -8.87 -3.48
N SER A 8 -19.86 -10.07 -3.73
CA SER A 8 -20.33 -11.32 -3.10
C SER A 8 -19.74 -11.60 -1.70
N ASN A 9 -18.65 -10.91 -1.31
CA ASN A 9 -17.91 -11.19 -0.06
C ASN A 9 -17.73 -9.98 0.86
N VAL A 10 -18.45 -8.90 0.61
CA VAL A 10 -18.48 -7.68 1.43
C VAL A 10 -19.85 -7.46 2.03
N SER A 11 -20.03 -6.43 2.84
CA SER A 11 -21.34 -6.02 3.35
C SER A 11 -22.28 -5.61 2.20
N ALA A 12 -23.59 -5.68 2.42
CA ALA A 12 -24.57 -5.23 1.42
C ALA A 12 -24.42 -3.74 1.09
N ASP A 13 -24.04 -2.91 2.05
CA ASP A 13 -23.78 -1.49 1.84
C ASP A 13 -22.55 -1.28 0.96
N ASP A 14 -21.45 -1.96 1.25
CA ASP A 14 -20.25 -1.92 0.41
C ASP A 14 -20.53 -2.45 -1.00
N ALA A 15 -21.27 -3.54 -1.13
CA ALA A 15 -21.64 -4.10 -2.43
C ALA A 15 -22.44 -3.13 -3.30
N ASN A 16 -23.32 -2.31 -2.67
CA ASN A 16 -24.15 -1.36 -3.37
C ASN A 16 -23.44 -0.04 -3.71
N ASN A 17 -22.42 0.33 -2.92
CA ASN A 17 -21.77 1.63 -3.03
C ASN A 17 -20.37 1.58 -3.69
N ASN A 18 -19.84 0.39 -3.96
CA ASN A 18 -18.51 0.21 -4.56
C ASN A 18 -18.60 -0.61 -5.85
N PHE A 19 -17.63 -0.35 -6.73
CA PHE A 19 -17.45 -1.09 -7.96
C PHE A 19 -16.23 -2.01 -7.83
N TYR A 20 -16.39 -3.28 -8.16
CA TYR A 20 -15.33 -4.28 -8.09
C TYR A 20 -15.01 -4.79 -9.50
N TRP A 21 -13.88 -4.35 -10.05
CA TRP A 21 -13.44 -4.71 -11.40
C TRP A 21 -13.36 -6.23 -11.62
N GLN A 22 -12.90 -6.97 -10.61
CA GLN A 22 -12.78 -8.43 -10.65
C GLN A 22 -14.12 -9.18 -10.79
N ASP A 23 -15.23 -8.57 -10.40
CA ASP A 23 -16.55 -9.15 -10.59
C ASP A 23 -16.96 -9.17 -12.08
N TYR A 24 -16.42 -8.25 -12.88
CA TYR A 24 -16.69 -8.11 -14.30
C TYR A 24 -15.65 -8.78 -15.18
N LEU A 25 -14.38 -8.74 -14.77
CA LEU A 25 -13.25 -9.16 -15.59
C LEU A 25 -12.55 -10.42 -15.06
N GLY A 26 -12.94 -10.92 -13.87
CA GLY A 26 -12.29 -12.03 -13.19
C GLY A 26 -11.12 -11.62 -12.29
N ASN A 27 -10.88 -12.40 -11.24
CA ASN A 27 -9.87 -12.10 -10.21
C ASN A 27 -8.44 -12.00 -10.75
N GLU A 28 -8.10 -12.83 -11.73
CA GLU A 28 -6.76 -12.81 -12.33
C GLU A 28 -6.69 -11.89 -13.53
N ASP A 29 -7.76 -11.75 -14.27
CA ASP A 29 -7.75 -11.10 -15.58
C ASP A 29 -7.85 -9.58 -15.50
N TYR A 30 -8.51 -8.99 -14.48
CA TYR A 30 -8.69 -7.55 -14.44
C TYR A 30 -7.35 -6.79 -14.40
N VAL A 31 -6.34 -7.23 -13.64
CA VAL A 31 -5.01 -6.62 -13.62
C VAL A 31 -4.25 -6.93 -14.90
N ARG A 32 -4.33 -8.16 -15.42
CA ARG A 32 -3.70 -8.55 -16.68
C ARG A 32 -4.18 -7.70 -17.85
N ILE A 33 -5.48 -7.45 -17.94
CA ILE A 33 -6.09 -6.60 -18.98
C ILE A 33 -5.55 -5.15 -18.86
N VAL A 34 -5.53 -4.60 -17.66
CA VAL A 34 -5.04 -3.22 -17.41
C VAL A 34 -3.57 -3.09 -17.76
N VAL A 35 -2.73 -4.04 -17.31
CA VAL A 35 -1.28 -4.06 -17.61
C VAL A 35 -1.03 -4.16 -19.10
N ALA A 36 -1.72 -5.07 -19.80
CA ALA A 36 -1.60 -5.23 -21.26
C ALA A 36 -2.04 -3.96 -22.00
N ALA A 37 -3.18 -3.37 -21.61
CA ALA A 37 -3.68 -2.14 -22.19
C ALA A 37 -2.70 -0.96 -21.98
N ALA A 38 -2.19 -0.80 -20.75
CA ALA A 38 -1.23 0.28 -20.44
C ALA A 38 0.02 0.19 -21.32
N ARG A 39 0.63 -0.99 -21.44
CA ARG A 39 1.81 -1.20 -22.27
C ARG A 39 1.53 -0.98 -23.76
N LYS A 40 0.41 -1.53 -24.25
CA LYS A 40 0.00 -1.38 -25.64
C LYS A 40 -0.21 0.09 -26.02
N TYR A 41 -1.04 0.81 -25.27
CA TYR A 41 -1.35 2.21 -25.59
C TYR A 41 -0.15 3.14 -25.39
N TYR A 42 0.72 2.84 -24.43
CA TYR A 42 1.99 3.57 -24.29
C TYR A 42 2.87 3.44 -25.56
N ALA A 43 3.05 2.21 -26.02
CA ALA A 43 3.83 1.95 -27.25
C ALA A 43 3.16 2.54 -28.51
N ASP A 44 1.85 2.35 -28.67
CA ASP A 44 1.07 2.87 -29.81
C ASP A 44 1.12 4.42 -29.92
N ASN A 45 1.32 5.11 -28.79
CA ASN A 45 1.43 6.57 -28.72
C ASN A 45 2.88 7.07 -28.68
N GLY A 46 3.85 6.25 -29.07
CA GLY A 46 5.25 6.67 -29.23
C GLY A 46 6.05 6.69 -27.93
N GLY A 47 5.59 6.00 -26.89
CA GLY A 47 6.38 5.84 -25.67
C GLY A 47 7.65 5.04 -25.92
N THR A 48 8.81 5.62 -25.62
CA THR A 48 10.15 5.04 -25.85
C THR A 48 10.87 4.68 -24.56
N GLU A 49 10.54 5.37 -23.48
CA GLU A 49 11.15 5.10 -22.17
C GLU A 49 10.55 3.84 -21.51
N PRO A 50 11.30 3.15 -20.64
CA PRO A 50 10.76 1.99 -19.92
C PRO A 50 9.56 2.36 -19.04
N LEU A 51 8.37 1.91 -19.44
CA LEU A 51 7.15 2.09 -18.63
C LEU A 51 7.20 1.19 -17.39
N LYS A 52 7.13 1.80 -16.21
CA LYS A 52 7.04 1.10 -14.92
C LYS A 52 5.61 1.12 -14.40
N LEU A 53 5.04 -0.06 -14.19
CA LEU A 53 3.68 -0.24 -13.68
C LEU A 53 3.71 -0.69 -12.22
N PHE A 54 3.00 0.03 -11.37
CA PHE A 54 2.91 -0.22 -9.93
C PHE A 54 1.48 -0.59 -9.54
N ILE A 55 1.35 -1.57 -8.65
CA ILE A 55 0.13 -1.74 -7.87
C ILE A 55 0.25 -0.85 -6.63
N ASN A 56 -0.70 0.06 -6.46
CA ASN A 56 -0.70 1.03 -5.36
C ASN A 56 -1.86 0.76 -4.42
N ASP A 57 -1.59 0.62 -3.12
CA ASP A 57 -2.64 0.32 -2.14
C ASP A 57 -2.34 0.95 -0.78
N TYR A 58 -3.38 1.11 0.05
CA TYR A 58 -3.34 1.69 1.39
C TYR A 58 -3.39 0.60 2.47
N ASN A 59 -3.04 0.96 3.71
CA ASN A 59 -3.08 0.06 4.88
C ASN A 59 -2.25 -1.22 4.71
N LEU A 60 -1.16 -1.18 3.95
CA LEU A 60 -0.23 -2.32 3.87
C LEU A 60 0.52 -2.53 5.20
N GLU A 61 0.67 -1.46 5.98
CA GLU A 61 1.24 -1.42 7.33
C GLU A 61 0.27 -1.89 8.42
N SER A 62 -0.83 -2.54 8.09
CA SER A 62 -1.92 -2.91 8.99
C SER A 62 -1.46 -3.80 10.15
N TRP A 63 -1.25 -3.19 11.32
CA TRP A 63 -0.83 -3.89 12.53
C TRP A 63 -1.97 -4.70 13.19
N TRP A 64 -3.22 -4.28 13.01
CA TRP A 64 -4.42 -4.94 13.57
C TRP A 64 -4.71 -6.31 12.97
N ASP A 65 -4.13 -6.64 11.82
CA ASP A 65 -4.30 -7.94 11.17
C ASP A 65 -2.96 -8.66 10.88
N GLY A 66 -1.85 -8.12 11.40
CA GLY A 66 -0.52 -8.68 11.22
C GLY A 66 0.04 -8.53 9.81
N ASN A 67 -0.24 -7.42 9.13
CA ASN A 67 0.17 -7.09 7.76
C ASN A 67 -0.36 -8.07 6.70
N LYS A 68 -1.53 -8.68 6.96
CA LYS A 68 -2.09 -9.64 6.01
C LYS A 68 -2.40 -9.00 4.66
N LYS A 69 -2.74 -7.70 4.63
CA LYS A 69 -2.97 -7.00 3.36
C LYS A 69 -1.70 -6.93 2.51
N ALA A 70 -0.55 -6.61 3.10
CA ALA A 70 0.73 -6.63 2.37
C ALA A 70 1.07 -8.03 1.85
N GLN A 71 0.90 -9.06 2.68
CA GLN A 71 1.12 -10.46 2.27
C GLN A 71 0.18 -10.87 1.13
N SER A 72 -1.08 -10.48 1.20
CA SER A 72 -2.07 -10.74 0.16
C SER A 72 -1.70 -10.06 -1.16
N LEU A 73 -1.24 -8.81 -1.11
CA LEU A 73 -0.85 -8.07 -2.30
C LEU A 73 0.32 -8.75 -3.02
N VAL A 74 1.37 -9.14 -2.29
CA VAL A 74 2.52 -9.88 -2.88
C VAL A 74 2.04 -11.18 -3.51
N HIS A 75 1.20 -11.96 -2.82
CA HIS A 75 0.64 -13.19 -3.37
C HIS A 75 -0.17 -12.96 -4.65
N TRP A 76 -1.00 -11.92 -4.71
CA TRP A 76 -1.78 -11.61 -5.90
C TRP A 76 -0.93 -11.15 -7.07
N ILE A 77 0.16 -10.41 -6.81
CA ILE A 77 1.14 -10.05 -7.84
C ILE A 77 1.73 -11.33 -8.48
N GLU A 78 2.13 -12.32 -7.67
CA GLU A 78 2.61 -13.61 -8.16
C GLU A 78 1.55 -14.33 -9.02
N LYS A 79 0.29 -14.30 -8.58
CA LYS A 79 -0.84 -14.88 -9.33
C LYS A 79 -1.07 -14.19 -10.67
N TRP A 80 -1.04 -12.85 -10.70
CA TRP A 80 -1.23 -12.09 -11.94
C TRP A 80 -0.09 -12.34 -12.93
N GLU A 81 1.13 -12.49 -12.46
CA GLU A 81 2.31 -12.77 -13.30
C GLU A 81 2.46 -14.25 -13.68
N ALA A 82 1.67 -15.16 -13.11
CA ALA A 82 1.76 -16.60 -13.38
C ALA A 82 1.41 -16.97 -14.84
N ASP A 83 0.85 -16.04 -15.62
CA ASP A 83 0.65 -16.20 -17.06
C ASP A 83 1.95 -16.10 -17.88
N GLY A 84 3.07 -15.71 -17.26
CA GLY A 84 4.38 -15.54 -17.89
C GLY A 84 4.49 -14.34 -18.85
N VAL A 85 3.45 -13.52 -18.98
CA VAL A 85 3.38 -12.36 -19.88
C VAL A 85 3.15 -11.05 -19.11
N THR A 86 2.25 -11.06 -18.14
CA THR A 86 1.96 -9.92 -17.28
C THR A 86 3.19 -9.59 -16.43
N LYS A 87 3.57 -8.31 -16.42
CA LYS A 87 4.68 -7.81 -15.60
C LYS A 87 4.28 -6.59 -14.83
N ILE A 88 4.35 -6.70 -13.50
CA ILE A 88 4.18 -5.63 -12.53
C ILE A 88 5.58 -5.24 -12.03
N ASP A 89 5.96 -3.99 -12.24
CA ASP A 89 7.33 -3.54 -11.94
C ASP A 89 7.52 -3.21 -10.46
N GLY A 90 6.46 -2.76 -9.78
CA GLY A 90 6.59 -2.31 -8.40
C GLY A 90 5.32 -2.32 -7.57
N ILE A 91 5.51 -2.03 -6.30
CA ILE A 91 4.47 -1.86 -5.29
C ILE A 91 4.58 -0.45 -4.73
N GLY A 92 3.46 0.29 -4.73
CA GLY A 92 3.32 1.54 -4.02
C GLY A 92 2.55 1.32 -2.72
N THR A 93 3.10 1.75 -1.59
CA THR A 93 2.34 1.89 -0.35
C THR A 93 1.90 3.34 -0.20
N GLN A 94 0.58 3.57 -0.06
CA GLN A 94 0.06 4.94 0.07
C GLN A 94 0.57 5.60 1.35
N MET A 95 0.60 4.88 2.46
CA MET A 95 1.10 5.38 3.75
C MET A 95 0.28 6.54 4.33
N HIS A 96 -1.06 6.46 4.23
CA HIS A 96 -1.94 7.32 5.01
C HIS A 96 -1.93 6.87 6.47
N VAL A 97 -1.08 7.47 7.28
CA VAL A 97 -0.86 7.06 8.67
C VAL A 97 -1.28 8.15 9.67
N SER A 98 -1.33 7.81 10.94
CA SER A 98 -1.53 8.77 12.02
C SER A 98 -0.44 8.59 13.07
N TYR A 99 0.07 9.70 13.63
CA TYR A 99 0.81 9.60 14.88
C TYR A 99 -0.19 9.35 16.02
N ILE A 100 0.00 8.26 16.74
CA ILE A 100 -0.92 7.82 17.79
C ILE A 100 -0.34 8.21 19.14
N LEU A 101 -1.08 9.03 19.92
CA LEU A 101 -0.62 9.52 21.23
C LEU A 101 -0.49 8.40 22.26
N ASN A 102 -1.28 7.32 22.13
CA ASN A 102 -1.10 6.12 22.94
C ASN A 102 0.19 5.41 22.54
N GLU A 103 1.16 5.32 23.45
CA GLU A 103 2.51 4.79 23.17
C GLU A 103 2.51 3.31 22.72
N SER A 104 1.62 2.48 23.29
CA SER A 104 1.56 1.06 22.92
C SER A 104 1.01 0.86 21.51
N ASP A 105 0.02 1.65 21.12
CA ASP A 105 -0.56 1.62 19.77
C ASP A 105 0.44 2.16 18.75
N GLN A 106 1.12 3.26 19.07
CA GLN A 106 2.17 3.84 18.23
C GLN A 106 3.30 2.83 18.00
N LYS A 107 3.75 2.14 19.04
CA LYS A 107 4.79 1.11 18.93
C LYS A 107 4.34 -0.06 18.05
N ALA A 108 3.10 -0.52 18.21
CA ALA A 108 2.54 -1.58 17.37
C ALA A 108 2.51 -1.18 15.88
N GLN A 109 2.14 0.07 15.58
CA GLN A 109 2.17 0.62 14.23
C GLN A 109 3.60 0.69 13.67
N GLU A 110 4.57 1.15 14.44
CA GLU A 110 5.98 1.20 14.03
C GLU A 110 6.53 -0.20 13.71
N ASP A 111 6.23 -1.19 14.54
CA ASP A 111 6.65 -2.58 14.31
C ASP A 111 6.01 -3.17 13.04
N ALA A 112 4.75 -2.82 12.78
CA ALA A 112 4.07 -3.25 11.56
C ALA A 112 4.60 -2.57 10.29
N ILE A 113 5.01 -1.30 10.37
CA ILE A 113 5.68 -0.61 9.26
C ILE A 113 7.01 -1.30 8.91
N VAL A 114 7.81 -1.65 9.91
CA VAL A 114 9.05 -2.41 9.70
C VAL A 114 8.75 -3.75 9.03
N LYS A 115 7.78 -4.49 9.55
CA LYS A 115 7.37 -5.77 8.99
C LYS A 115 6.82 -5.65 7.56
N MET A 116 6.03 -4.62 7.28
CA MET A 116 5.55 -4.34 5.93
C MET A 116 6.72 -4.16 4.95
N PHE A 117 7.70 -3.32 5.27
CA PHE A 117 8.86 -3.12 4.40
C PHE A 117 9.65 -4.42 4.18
N GLN A 118 9.78 -5.29 5.19
CA GLN A 118 10.40 -6.61 5.03
C GLN A 118 9.61 -7.48 4.03
N ILE A 119 8.29 -7.57 4.18
CA ILE A 119 7.40 -8.32 3.26
C ILE A 119 7.53 -7.77 1.83
N LEU A 120 7.53 -6.45 1.67
CA LEU A 120 7.63 -5.84 0.35
C LEU A 120 9.00 -6.05 -0.27
N ALA A 121 10.09 -5.97 0.52
CA ALA A 121 11.46 -6.25 0.05
C ALA A 121 11.62 -7.68 -0.47
N GLU A 122 11.02 -8.67 0.21
CA GLU A 122 11.05 -10.09 -0.20
C GLU A 122 10.37 -10.33 -1.56
N SER A 123 9.47 -9.45 -2.00
CA SER A 123 8.82 -9.56 -3.31
C SER A 123 9.77 -9.37 -4.50
N GLY A 124 10.95 -8.78 -4.29
CA GLY A 124 11.88 -8.42 -5.37
C GLY A 124 11.40 -7.28 -6.29
N LYS A 125 10.26 -6.66 -6.00
CA LYS A 125 9.68 -5.56 -6.78
C LYS A 125 10.31 -4.22 -6.42
N LEU A 126 10.15 -3.23 -7.31
CA LEU A 126 10.42 -1.83 -6.96
C LEU A 126 9.41 -1.38 -5.90
N ILE A 127 9.87 -0.69 -4.87
CA ILE A 127 9.02 -0.25 -3.77
C ILE A 127 9.06 1.28 -3.69
N LYS A 128 7.90 1.89 -3.58
CA LYS A 128 7.79 3.33 -3.30
C LYS A 128 6.77 3.62 -2.22
N ILE A 129 6.99 4.70 -1.50
CA ILE A 129 5.97 5.37 -0.69
C ILE A 129 5.32 6.42 -1.61
N SER A 130 4.01 6.32 -1.84
CA SER A 130 3.37 7.11 -2.91
C SER A 130 2.60 8.32 -2.43
N GLU A 131 2.08 8.32 -1.18
CA GLU A 131 1.09 9.31 -0.73
C GLU A 131 1.24 9.70 0.74
N LEU A 132 2.44 9.53 1.33
CA LEU A 132 2.69 9.70 2.76
C LEU A 132 2.11 11.01 3.30
N ASP A 133 1.06 10.88 4.10
CA ASP A 133 0.50 11.95 4.90
C ASP A 133 0.27 11.48 6.36
N MET A 134 0.03 12.43 7.27
CA MET A 134 -0.06 12.12 8.68
C MET A 134 -0.98 13.09 9.42
N GLY A 135 -1.91 12.52 10.17
CA GLY A 135 -2.66 13.20 11.22
C GLY A 135 -2.18 12.83 12.61
N VAL A 136 -2.88 13.33 13.63
CA VAL A 136 -2.70 12.93 15.04
C VAL A 136 -4.00 12.37 15.57
N VAL A 137 -3.92 11.23 16.27
CA VAL A 137 -5.06 10.60 16.95
C VAL A 137 -4.68 10.28 18.41
N GLU A 138 -5.64 10.31 19.31
CA GLU A 138 -5.37 9.96 20.71
C GLU A 138 -5.04 8.47 20.90
N LYS A 139 -5.73 7.63 20.19
CA LYS A 139 -5.60 6.16 20.24
C LYS A 139 -5.91 5.55 18.87
N ALA A 140 -5.54 4.31 18.70
CA ALA A 140 -5.85 3.54 17.50
C ALA A 140 -7.34 3.63 17.11
N PHE A 141 -7.60 3.82 15.82
CA PHE A 141 -8.94 3.99 15.24
C PHE A 141 -9.74 5.16 15.83
N GLY A 142 -9.06 6.09 16.50
CA GLY A 142 -9.66 7.33 17.02
C GLY A 142 -9.92 8.33 15.91
N THR A 143 -10.75 9.33 16.22
CA THR A 143 -10.94 10.49 15.36
C THR A 143 -9.68 11.35 15.35
N GLY A 144 -9.28 11.85 14.19
CA GLY A 144 -8.17 12.78 14.05
C GLY A 144 -8.40 14.08 14.86
N LEU A 145 -7.36 14.55 15.50
CA LEU A 145 -7.37 15.87 16.13
C LEU A 145 -7.48 16.95 15.04
N LYS A 146 -8.17 18.04 15.33
CA LYS A 146 -8.18 19.19 14.43
C LYS A 146 -6.82 19.88 14.44
N THR A 147 -6.46 20.48 13.33
CA THR A 147 -5.16 21.15 13.17
C THR A 147 -4.90 22.21 14.25
N GLU A 148 -5.94 22.96 14.64
CA GLU A 148 -5.85 23.99 15.68
C GLU A 148 -5.64 23.43 17.09
N ASP A 149 -5.95 22.15 17.31
CA ASP A 149 -5.81 21.48 18.61
C ASP A 149 -4.47 20.75 18.75
N ILE A 150 -3.69 20.63 17.68
CA ILE A 150 -2.38 19.95 17.70
C ILE A 150 -1.33 20.87 18.30
N THR A 151 -0.69 20.43 19.39
CA THR A 151 0.38 21.17 20.06
C THR A 151 1.70 21.14 19.28
N TYR A 152 2.60 22.07 19.56
CA TYR A 152 3.94 22.07 18.95
C TYR A 152 4.72 20.79 19.26
N GLU A 153 4.60 20.24 20.48
CA GLU A 153 5.23 18.97 20.84
C GLU A 153 4.71 17.79 19.99
N GLN A 154 3.40 17.75 19.75
CA GLN A 154 2.80 16.74 18.87
C GLN A 154 3.29 16.89 17.42
N HIS A 155 3.47 18.12 16.91
CA HIS A 155 4.09 18.35 15.61
C HIS A 155 5.54 17.81 15.55
N LEU A 156 6.32 17.98 16.62
CA LEU A 156 7.66 17.41 16.69
C LEU A 156 7.62 15.88 16.65
N LYS A 157 6.67 15.25 17.34
CA LYS A 157 6.46 13.79 17.31
C LYS A 157 6.05 13.29 15.92
N MET A 158 5.20 14.00 15.21
CA MET A 158 4.91 13.70 13.81
C MET A 158 6.18 13.75 12.94
N ALA A 159 7.00 14.79 13.10
CA ALA A 159 8.26 14.91 12.37
C ALA A 159 9.23 13.76 12.67
N GLU A 160 9.33 13.34 13.94
CA GLU A 160 10.10 12.16 14.34
C GLU A 160 9.57 10.89 13.68
N PHE A 161 8.25 10.74 13.58
CA PHE A 161 7.63 9.58 12.96
C PHE A 161 7.80 9.57 11.43
N TYR A 162 7.70 10.72 10.75
CA TYR A 162 8.10 10.85 9.34
C TYR A 162 9.54 10.39 9.13
N ARG A 163 10.45 10.87 9.97
CA ARG A 163 11.87 10.46 9.91
C ARG A 163 12.04 8.97 10.12
N PHE A 164 11.31 8.37 11.08
CA PHE A 164 11.31 6.94 11.32
C PHE A 164 10.90 6.16 10.06
N ILE A 165 9.76 6.49 9.46
CA ILE A 165 9.23 5.81 8.26
C ILE A 165 10.26 5.87 7.12
N ILE A 166 10.74 7.06 6.80
CA ILE A 166 11.71 7.27 5.71
C ILE A 166 13.03 6.55 6.00
N SER A 167 13.52 6.59 7.24
CA SER A 167 14.75 5.88 7.62
C SER A 167 14.59 4.38 7.48
N LYS A 168 13.45 3.82 7.91
CA LYS A 168 13.18 2.38 7.78
C LYS A 168 13.01 1.93 6.34
N TYR A 169 12.42 2.76 5.48
CA TYR A 169 12.39 2.50 4.05
C TYR A 169 13.80 2.33 3.47
N PHE A 170 14.70 3.27 3.71
CA PHE A 170 16.08 3.19 3.19
C PHE A 170 16.94 2.11 3.86
N GLU A 171 16.64 1.76 5.11
CA GLU A 171 17.34 0.71 5.86
C GLU A 171 16.96 -0.70 5.37
N ILE A 172 15.67 -0.94 5.08
CA ILE A 172 15.10 -2.27 4.85
C ILE A 172 14.97 -2.58 3.36
N ILE A 173 14.51 -1.62 2.55
CA ILE A 173 14.34 -1.83 1.12
C ILE A 173 15.72 -1.83 0.43
N PRO A 174 16.12 -2.91 -0.26
CA PRO A 174 17.38 -2.94 -0.99
C PRO A 174 17.50 -1.79 -2.00
N ALA A 175 18.67 -1.20 -2.14
CA ALA A 175 18.90 -0.04 -3.02
C ALA A 175 18.41 -0.26 -4.46
N ALA A 176 18.51 -1.49 -4.97
CA ALA A 176 18.03 -1.85 -6.32
C ALA A 176 16.49 -1.88 -6.44
N GLN A 177 15.77 -1.87 -5.32
CA GLN A 177 14.32 -1.87 -5.26
C GLN A 177 13.74 -0.50 -4.85
N GLN A 178 14.58 0.43 -4.42
CA GLN A 178 14.14 1.79 -4.05
C GLN A 178 13.73 2.58 -5.30
N TYR A 179 12.54 3.22 -5.22
CA TYR A 179 11.99 3.97 -6.36
C TYR A 179 11.35 5.29 -5.95
#